data_b2fef3db9929d5e5e58a3cc1ab62c068
#
_entry.id   b2fef3db9929d5e5e58a3cc1ab62c068
#
_cell.length_a   1.000
_cell.length_b   1.000
_cell.length_c   1.000
_cell.angle_alpha   90.00
_cell.angle_beta   90.00
_cell.angle_gamma   90.00
#
_symmetry.space_group_name_H-M   'P 1'
#
loop_
_entity.id
_entity.type
_entity.pdbx_description
1 polymer ?
#
loop_
_entity_poly.entity_id
_entity_poly.type
_entity_poly.pdbx_seq_one_letter_code
_entity_poly.pdbx_strand_id
1 'polypeptide(L)'
;MDNGTIKHLGSSAAAKTIRLEDVLQPSTASSYTTVAGEHRHEIEIKRSRFITVLRRAETEDEARSLVSDLRREFHDARHHCSAFVLGPDRAVQRSNDDGEPSGTAGIPMLEALLKRETAPGVTDLSDVAAVVVRYFGGILLGAGGLVRAYSESVSEAVSTADLVQRRRMRLFAAPTVHADAGRLENDLRATGTVVLGTDYGAADVRIRLALEDTPDVIERFKEQLAALTSGGPAPLELGTEWVDLG
;
A
#
# COMPACT_ATOMS: atom_id res chain seq x y z
N MET A 1 68.45 -10.59 4.94
CA MET A 1 67.66 -11.55 4.13
C MET A 1 66.62 -12.07 5.09
N ASP A 2 65.51 -11.41 5.15
CA ASP A 2 64.45 -11.83 6.03
C ASP A 2 63.10 -11.59 5.34
N ASN A 3 62.40 -12.69 5.12
CA ASN A 3 61.12 -12.73 4.38
C ASN A 3 59.98 -12.49 5.36
N GLY A 4 59.51 -11.26 5.43
CA GLY A 4 58.29 -10.92 6.21
C GLY A 4 57.02 -11.37 5.52
N THR A 5 56.40 -12.44 6.01
CA THR A 5 55.11 -12.92 5.57
C THR A 5 54.00 -12.05 6.16
N ILE A 6 53.31 -11.26 5.37
CA ILE A 6 52.08 -10.55 5.78
C ILE A 6 50.90 -11.49 5.54
N LYS A 7 50.20 -11.86 6.61
CA LYS A 7 48.92 -12.59 6.55
C LYS A 7 47.80 -11.64 6.18
N HIS A 8 47.23 -11.84 5.02
CA HIS A 8 45.96 -11.22 4.62
C HIS A 8 44.78 -11.88 5.35
N LEU A 9 44.12 -11.13 6.19
CA LEU A 9 42.79 -11.43 6.66
C LEU A 9 41.78 -10.94 5.62
N GLY A 10 41.34 -11.83 4.76
CA GLY A 10 40.27 -11.57 3.82
C GLY A 10 38.91 -11.80 4.47
N SER A 11 38.17 -10.75 4.74
CA SER A 11 36.72 -10.83 4.90
C SER A 11 36.08 -10.11 3.71
N SER A 12 35.79 -10.88 2.68
CA SER A 12 35.00 -10.43 1.54
C SER A 12 33.52 -10.59 1.87
N ALA A 13 32.91 -9.56 2.43
CA ALA A 13 31.47 -9.42 2.36
C ALA A 13 31.14 -8.99 0.92
N ALA A 14 30.73 -9.95 0.08
CA ALA A 14 30.24 -9.68 -1.25
C ALA A 14 29.01 -8.77 -1.15
N ALA A 15 29.18 -7.49 -1.44
CA ALA A 15 28.06 -6.59 -1.67
C ALA A 15 27.26 -7.13 -2.85
N LYS A 16 26.07 -7.64 -2.58
CA LYS A 16 25.13 -8.10 -3.60
C LYS A 16 24.73 -6.88 -4.42
N THR A 17 25.31 -6.73 -5.59
CA THR A 17 24.92 -5.68 -6.54
C THR A 17 23.49 -5.98 -6.98
N ILE A 18 22.54 -5.23 -6.44
CA ILE A 18 21.16 -5.25 -6.91
C ILE A 18 21.18 -4.60 -8.31
N ARG A 19 20.89 -5.36 -9.34
CA ARG A 19 20.76 -4.82 -10.69
C ARG A 19 19.50 -3.97 -10.76
N LEU A 20 19.56 -2.88 -11.52
CA LEU A 20 18.40 -2.00 -11.77
C LEU A 20 17.20 -2.80 -12.33
N GLU A 21 17.47 -3.89 -13.02
CA GLU A 21 16.48 -4.82 -13.59
C GLU A 21 15.71 -5.60 -12.50
N ASP A 22 16.33 -5.86 -11.34
CA ASP A 22 15.70 -6.56 -10.20
C ASP A 22 14.72 -5.64 -9.44
N VAL A 23 14.81 -4.32 -9.62
CA VAL A 23 13.93 -3.31 -8.99
C VAL A 23 12.69 -3.05 -9.83
N LEU A 24 12.67 -3.44 -11.10
CA LEU A 24 11.63 -3.16 -12.08
C LEU A 24 10.82 -4.40 -12.50
N GLN A 25 10.87 -5.49 -11.74
CA GLN A 25 9.93 -6.58 -11.99
C GLN A 25 8.50 -6.07 -11.71
N PRO A 26 7.60 -6.11 -12.70
CA PRO A 26 6.22 -5.71 -12.45
C PRO A 26 5.65 -6.61 -11.36
N SER A 27 4.95 -6.00 -10.41
CA SER A 27 4.27 -6.74 -9.35
C SER A 27 3.46 -7.89 -9.93
N THR A 28 3.57 -9.06 -9.32
CA THR A 28 2.76 -10.23 -9.68
C THR A 28 1.37 -10.16 -9.06
N ALA A 29 1.18 -9.34 -8.02
CA ALA A 29 -0.11 -9.13 -7.41
C ALA A 29 -1.07 -8.42 -8.38
N SER A 30 -2.30 -8.90 -8.45
CA SER A 30 -3.39 -8.26 -9.19
C SER A 30 -4.32 -7.44 -8.28
N SER A 31 -4.28 -7.71 -6.97
CA SER A 31 -5.04 -7.00 -5.95
C SER A 31 -4.32 -7.06 -4.59
N TYR A 32 -4.63 -6.13 -3.73
CA TYR A 32 -4.26 -6.12 -2.31
C TYR A 32 -5.23 -5.22 -1.54
N THR A 33 -5.20 -5.32 -0.21
CA THR A 33 -6.05 -4.53 0.69
C THR A 33 -5.22 -3.46 1.39
N THR A 34 -5.79 -2.28 1.59
CA THR A 34 -5.19 -1.19 2.37
C THR A 34 -6.23 -0.50 3.24
N VAL A 35 -5.82 0.47 4.05
CA VAL A 35 -6.76 1.31 4.81
C VAL A 35 -7.40 2.36 3.91
N ALA A 36 -8.71 2.58 4.04
CA ALA A 36 -9.44 3.55 3.24
C ALA A 36 -9.05 5.00 3.57
N GLY A 37 -8.65 5.27 4.83
CA GLY A 37 -8.26 6.58 5.31
C GLY A 37 -7.44 6.49 6.59
N GLU A 38 -7.17 7.65 7.22
CA GLU A 38 -6.54 7.66 8.53
C GLU A 38 -7.51 7.08 9.57
N HIS A 39 -7.02 6.15 10.37
CA HIS A 39 -7.77 5.52 11.45
C HIS A 39 -7.00 5.62 12.76
N ARG A 40 -7.70 5.92 13.85
CA ARG A 40 -7.12 6.06 15.19
C ARG A 40 -7.82 5.12 16.16
N HIS A 41 -7.02 4.45 16.97
CA HIS A 41 -7.51 3.55 18.01
C HIS A 41 -6.63 3.68 19.26
N GLU A 42 -7.25 3.63 20.43
CA GLU A 42 -6.53 3.74 21.70
C GLU A 42 -6.87 2.55 22.60
N ILE A 43 -5.82 1.97 23.19
CA ILE A 43 -5.97 0.96 24.25
C ILE A 43 -5.19 1.39 25.49
N GLU A 44 -5.63 0.92 26.65
CA GLU A 44 -4.93 1.12 27.91
C GLU A 44 -4.52 -0.23 28.52
N ILE A 45 -3.22 -0.40 28.78
CA ILE A 45 -2.66 -1.59 29.40
C ILE A 45 -1.83 -1.18 30.60
N LYS A 46 -2.21 -1.59 31.80
CA LYS A 46 -1.54 -1.25 33.07
C LYS A 46 -1.30 0.28 33.18
N ARG A 47 -2.32 1.08 32.91
CA ARG A 47 -2.32 2.54 32.90
C ARG A 47 -1.42 3.17 31.80
N SER A 48 -0.68 2.40 31.03
CA SER A 48 -0.02 2.91 29.84
C SER A 48 -1.02 3.03 28.72
N ARG A 49 -1.04 4.20 28.05
CA ARG A 49 -1.90 4.46 26.89
C ARG A 49 -1.11 4.21 25.62
N PHE A 50 -1.72 3.49 24.69
CA PHE A 50 -1.18 3.19 23.38
C PHE A 50 -2.16 3.73 22.33
N ILE A 51 -1.77 4.80 21.66
CA ILE A 51 -2.58 5.44 20.61
C ILE A 51 -2.02 5.01 19.28
N THR A 52 -2.74 4.14 18.58
CA THR A 52 -2.36 3.68 17.24
C THR A 52 -3.01 4.56 16.18
N VAL A 53 -2.20 5.05 15.26
CA VAL A 53 -2.66 5.73 14.06
C VAL A 53 -2.24 4.93 12.85
N LEU A 54 -3.22 4.53 12.04
CA LEU A 54 -3.03 3.89 10.74
C LEU A 54 -3.27 4.92 9.66
N ARG A 55 -2.42 4.94 8.64
CA ARG A 55 -2.59 5.78 7.45
C ARG A 55 -2.10 5.02 6.23
N ARG A 56 -2.79 5.18 5.10
CA ARG A 56 -2.29 4.73 3.81
C ARG A 56 -0.98 5.44 3.48
N ALA A 57 0.00 4.67 3.05
CA ALA A 57 1.28 5.17 2.57
C ALA A 57 1.75 4.26 1.44
N GLU A 58 2.01 4.83 0.28
CA GLU A 58 2.49 4.12 -0.92
C GLU A 58 4.02 4.26 -1.06
N THR A 59 4.62 5.17 -0.28
CA THR A 59 6.07 5.45 -0.26
C THR A 59 6.63 5.48 1.16
N GLU A 60 7.95 5.26 1.28
CA GLU A 60 8.64 5.41 2.57
C GLU A 60 8.57 6.85 3.11
N ASP A 61 8.55 7.85 2.23
CA ASP A 61 8.48 9.25 2.65
C ASP A 61 7.10 9.60 3.24
N GLU A 62 6.01 9.05 2.68
CA GLU A 62 4.67 9.18 3.26
C GLU A 62 4.59 8.51 4.64
N ALA A 63 5.15 7.30 4.77
CA ALA A 63 5.19 6.61 6.06
C ALA A 63 6.00 7.40 7.11
N ARG A 64 7.14 7.98 6.73
CA ARG A 64 7.95 8.85 7.62
C ARG A 64 7.25 10.16 7.93
N SER A 65 6.48 10.71 7.01
CA SER A 65 5.67 11.91 7.24
C SER A 65 4.66 11.67 8.36
N LEU A 66 3.98 10.52 8.39
CA LEU A 66 3.07 10.15 9.48
C LEU A 66 3.78 10.20 10.84
N VAL A 67 4.98 9.62 10.96
CA VAL A 67 5.77 9.67 12.21
C VAL A 67 6.07 11.13 12.62
N SER A 68 6.45 11.96 11.65
CA SER A 68 6.78 13.37 11.88
C SER A 68 5.56 14.18 12.30
N ASP A 69 4.40 13.92 11.71
CA ASP A 69 3.12 14.56 12.05
C ASP A 69 2.74 14.24 13.50
N LEU A 70 2.81 12.95 13.87
CA LEU A 70 2.43 12.51 15.22
C LEU A 70 3.42 12.92 16.29
N ARG A 71 4.70 13.06 15.96
CA ARG A 71 5.67 13.68 16.89
C ARG A 71 5.38 15.14 17.17
N ARG A 72 4.79 15.87 16.23
CA ARG A 72 4.35 17.25 16.46
C ARG A 72 3.06 17.30 17.26
N GLU A 73 2.11 16.40 16.96
CA GLU A 73 0.83 16.33 17.65
C GLU A 73 0.99 15.88 19.12
N PHE A 74 1.76 14.81 19.34
CA PHE A 74 1.99 14.19 20.65
C PHE A 74 3.42 14.47 21.14
N HIS A 75 3.82 15.73 21.14
CA HIS A 75 5.21 16.14 21.41
C HIS A 75 5.70 15.81 22.83
N ASP A 76 4.80 15.57 23.77
CA ASP A 76 5.05 15.18 25.16
C ASP A 76 5.16 13.65 25.36
N ALA A 77 4.82 12.84 24.34
CA ALA A 77 5.01 11.41 24.38
C ALA A 77 6.48 11.03 24.15
N ARG A 78 6.95 9.99 24.85
CA ARG A 78 8.35 9.54 24.76
C ARG A 78 8.63 8.64 23.56
N HIS A 79 7.63 7.88 23.12
CA HIS A 79 7.79 6.86 22.11
C HIS A 79 6.75 7.01 21.00
N HIS A 80 7.23 7.03 19.75
CA HIS A 80 6.45 7.02 18.52
C HIS A 80 6.94 5.84 17.67
N CYS A 81 6.68 4.63 18.16
CA CYS A 81 7.09 3.42 17.47
C CYS A 81 6.35 3.27 16.16
N SER A 82 7.01 2.75 15.14
CA SER A 82 6.40 2.68 13.81
C SER A 82 6.68 1.35 13.10
N ALA A 83 5.75 0.96 12.25
CA ALA A 83 5.93 -0.11 11.28
C ALA A 83 5.17 0.21 9.99
N PHE A 84 5.69 -0.21 8.85
CA PHE A 84 4.97 -0.08 7.58
C PHE A 84 5.27 -1.23 6.62
N VAL A 85 4.29 -1.49 5.77
CA VAL A 85 4.33 -2.48 4.69
C VAL A 85 3.90 -1.78 3.42
N LEU A 86 4.76 -1.76 2.40
CA LEU A 86 4.52 -1.03 1.15
C LEU A 86 4.68 -1.91 -0.07
N GLY A 87 3.96 -1.51 -1.11
CA GLY A 87 3.92 -2.13 -2.41
C GLY A 87 2.99 -3.34 -2.47
N PRO A 88 2.40 -3.62 -3.64
CA PRO A 88 1.40 -4.67 -3.79
C PRO A 88 1.93 -6.07 -3.44
N ASP A 89 3.22 -6.33 -3.62
CA ASP A 89 3.88 -7.59 -3.22
C ASP A 89 4.45 -7.54 -1.81
N ARG A 90 4.18 -6.48 -1.02
CA ARG A 90 4.65 -6.28 0.35
C ARG A 90 6.20 -6.34 0.46
N ALA A 91 6.88 -5.89 -0.59
CA ALA A 91 8.33 -6.02 -0.73
C ALA A 91 9.10 -5.09 0.22
N VAL A 92 8.52 -3.96 0.60
CA VAL A 92 9.14 -3.00 1.52
C VAL A 92 8.49 -3.13 2.89
N GLN A 93 9.28 -3.55 3.88
CA GLN A 93 8.84 -3.72 5.25
C GLN A 93 9.86 -3.06 6.18
N ARG A 94 9.42 -2.18 7.07
CA ARG A 94 10.28 -1.49 8.03
C ARG A 94 9.59 -1.39 9.38
N SER A 95 10.41 -1.33 10.43
CA SER A 95 9.94 -1.10 11.78
C SER A 95 10.95 -0.30 12.60
N ASN A 96 10.48 0.41 13.63
CA ASN A 96 11.31 1.22 14.51
C ASN A 96 10.75 1.20 15.93
N ASP A 97 11.59 0.91 16.91
CA ASP A 97 11.23 0.85 18.34
C ASP A 97 11.22 2.22 19.02
N ASP A 98 11.78 3.27 18.40
CA ASP A 98 11.81 4.66 18.90
C ASP A 98 12.14 4.79 20.40
N GLY A 99 13.21 4.14 20.82
CA GLY A 99 13.71 4.17 22.21
C GLY A 99 13.05 3.19 23.18
N GLU A 100 12.08 2.39 22.75
CA GLU A 100 11.69 1.20 23.50
C GLU A 100 12.82 0.14 23.47
N PRO A 101 12.85 -0.84 24.37
CA PRO A 101 13.81 -1.93 24.29
C PRO A 101 13.77 -2.63 22.93
N SER A 102 14.94 -2.90 22.36
CA SER A 102 15.08 -3.44 21.01
C SER A 102 14.19 -4.65 20.74
N GLY A 103 13.40 -4.60 19.65
CA GLY A 103 12.52 -5.67 19.22
C GLY A 103 11.22 -5.81 20.02
N THR A 104 10.92 -4.87 20.92
CA THR A 104 9.71 -4.97 21.76
C THR A 104 8.52 -4.18 21.26
N ALA A 105 8.71 -3.32 20.25
CA ALA A 105 7.66 -2.47 19.70
C ALA A 105 7.55 -2.64 18.17
N GLY A 106 8.53 -2.19 17.42
CA GLY A 106 8.46 -2.12 15.97
C GLY A 106 8.23 -3.48 15.31
N ILE A 107 8.98 -4.52 15.71
CA ILE A 107 8.82 -5.88 15.16
C ILE A 107 7.41 -6.45 15.46
N PRO A 108 6.90 -6.43 16.70
CA PRO A 108 5.54 -6.85 17.01
C PRO A 108 4.46 -6.11 16.21
N MET A 109 4.63 -4.81 16.00
CA MET A 109 3.73 -3.99 15.17
C MET A 109 3.75 -4.47 13.71
N LEU A 110 4.94 -4.67 13.14
CA LEU A 110 5.10 -5.15 11.77
C LEU A 110 4.47 -6.54 11.60
N GLU A 111 4.71 -7.45 12.52
CA GLU A 111 4.10 -8.78 12.50
C GLU A 111 2.58 -8.72 12.56
N ALA A 112 2.00 -7.80 13.35
CA ALA A 112 0.55 -7.62 13.43
C ALA A 112 -0.03 -7.18 12.07
N LEU A 113 0.63 -6.24 11.36
CA LEU A 113 0.23 -5.84 10.01
C LEU A 113 0.33 -7.02 9.03
N LEU A 114 1.44 -7.76 9.05
CA LEU A 114 1.70 -8.85 8.11
C LEU A 114 0.78 -10.05 8.29
N LYS A 115 0.36 -10.33 9.51
CA LYS A 115 -0.52 -11.46 9.87
C LYS A 115 -2.00 -11.13 9.79
N ARG A 116 -2.37 -9.87 9.53
CA ARG A 116 -3.77 -9.47 9.41
C ARG A 116 -4.45 -10.21 8.26
N GLU A 117 -5.46 -11.01 8.58
CA GLU A 117 -6.37 -11.53 7.57
C GLU A 117 -7.40 -10.45 7.18
N THR A 118 -7.40 -10.08 5.92
CA THR A 118 -8.34 -9.12 5.31
C THR A 118 -9.61 -9.81 4.84
N ALA A 119 -9.49 -11.11 4.51
CA ALA A 119 -10.56 -12.05 4.26
C ALA A 119 -10.12 -13.45 4.76
N PRO A 120 -10.99 -14.43 4.90
CA PRO A 120 -10.63 -15.78 5.36
C PRO A 120 -9.45 -16.37 4.58
N GLY A 121 -8.32 -16.58 5.25
CA GLY A 121 -7.09 -17.12 4.68
C GLY A 121 -6.30 -16.15 3.77
N VAL A 122 -6.70 -14.89 3.68
CA VAL A 122 -6.04 -13.86 2.86
C VAL A 122 -5.32 -12.86 3.76
N THR A 123 -4.00 -12.73 3.59
CA THR A 123 -3.16 -11.79 4.34
C THR A 123 -2.46 -10.84 3.36
N ASP A 124 -3.22 -9.97 2.73
CA ASP A 124 -2.77 -9.08 1.65
C ASP A 124 -2.74 -7.59 2.04
N LEU A 125 -2.79 -7.26 3.35
CA LEU A 125 -2.72 -5.88 3.82
C LEU A 125 -1.37 -5.26 3.43
N SER A 126 -1.41 -4.17 2.68
CA SER A 126 -0.24 -3.42 2.20
C SER A 126 -0.52 -1.93 2.05
N ASP A 127 0.50 -1.16 1.66
CA ASP A 127 0.47 0.31 1.56
C ASP A 127 -0.12 0.95 2.83
N VAL A 128 0.34 0.48 3.98
CA VAL A 128 -0.10 0.93 5.29
C VAL A 128 1.09 1.25 6.20
N ALA A 129 1.01 2.40 6.85
CA ALA A 129 1.88 2.80 7.94
C ALA A 129 1.10 2.80 9.26
N ALA A 130 1.69 2.22 10.29
CA ALA A 130 1.19 2.23 11.66
C ALA A 130 2.19 2.96 12.56
N VAL A 131 1.71 3.91 13.35
CA VAL A 131 2.48 4.55 14.42
C VAL A 131 1.73 4.37 15.72
N VAL A 132 2.46 3.90 16.74
CA VAL A 132 1.92 3.78 18.10
C VAL A 132 2.63 4.79 18.99
N VAL A 133 1.85 5.75 19.48
CA VAL A 133 2.27 6.74 20.46
C VAL A 133 1.99 6.18 21.85
N ARG A 134 3.03 6.09 22.69
CA ARG A 134 2.87 5.54 24.03
C ARG A 134 3.10 6.57 25.13
N TYR A 135 2.16 6.60 26.07
CA TYR A 135 2.29 7.27 27.38
C TYR A 135 2.47 6.24 28.50
N PHE A 136 3.54 6.38 29.27
CA PHE A 136 3.83 5.46 30.36
C PHE A 136 2.93 5.69 31.57
N GLY A 137 2.24 4.66 32.03
CA GLY A 137 1.28 4.70 33.14
C GLY A 137 1.87 4.45 34.53
N GLY A 138 3.20 4.46 34.69
CA GLY A 138 3.86 4.24 35.99
C GLY A 138 4.05 2.77 36.37
N ILE A 139 3.52 1.80 35.60
CA ILE A 139 3.65 0.37 35.83
C ILE A 139 4.47 -0.25 34.69
N LEU A 140 5.59 -0.88 35.03
CA LEU A 140 6.43 -1.57 34.05
C LEU A 140 5.73 -2.79 33.47
N LEU A 141 5.74 -2.88 32.14
CA LEU A 141 5.17 -4.02 31.40
C LEU A 141 6.15 -5.18 31.28
N GLY A 142 7.47 -4.88 31.27
CA GLY A 142 8.52 -5.81 30.89
C GLY A 142 8.55 -6.09 29.39
N ALA A 143 9.63 -6.71 28.90
CA ALA A 143 9.80 -6.95 27.46
C ALA A 143 8.63 -7.74 26.83
N GLY A 144 8.23 -8.85 27.43
CA GLY A 144 7.10 -9.65 26.94
C GLY A 144 5.75 -8.93 27.02
N GLY A 145 5.57 -8.02 28.01
CA GLY A 145 4.38 -7.18 28.11
C GLY A 145 4.34 -6.09 27.05
N LEU A 146 5.50 -5.50 26.70
CA LEU A 146 5.60 -4.53 25.59
C LEU A 146 5.27 -5.18 24.24
N VAL A 147 5.88 -6.33 23.94
CA VAL A 147 5.61 -7.10 22.72
C VAL A 147 4.11 -7.33 22.54
N ARG A 148 3.42 -7.79 23.59
CA ARG A 148 1.96 -8.01 23.54
C ARG A 148 1.19 -6.71 23.34
N ALA A 149 1.54 -5.67 24.09
CA ALA A 149 0.83 -4.38 24.04
C ALA A 149 0.91 -3.73 22.65
N TYR A 150 2.10 -3.70 22.04
CA TYR A 150 2.28 -3.14 20.70
C TYR A 150 1.58 -3.97 19.62
N SER A 151 1.67 -5.30 19.70
CA SER A 151 0.96 -6.20 18.78
C SER A 151 -0.56 -6.05 18.91
N GLU A 152 -1.08 -6.04 20.13
CA GLU A 152 -2.52 -5.89 20.43
C GLU A 152 -3.04 -4.53 19.95
N SER A 153 -2.32 -3.44 20.24
CA SER A 153 -2.68 -2.08 19.83
C SER A 153 -2.84 -1.96 18.31
N VAL A 154 -1.91 -2.52 17.52
CA VAL A 154 -2.00 -2.52 16.06
C VAL A 154 -3.11 -3.45 15.57
N SER A 155 -3.22 -4.66 16.15
CA SER A 155 -4.25 -5.64 15.75
C SER A 155 -5.66 -5.11 15.95
N GLU A 156 -5.93 -4.45 17.08
CA GLU A 156 -7.23 -3.83 17.34
C GLU A 156 -7.50 -2.64 16.42
N ALA A 157 -6.49 -1.79 16.19
CA ALA A 157 -6.63 -0.68 15.27
C ALA A 157 -6.99 -1.16 13.85
N VAL A 158 -6.29 -2.17 13.32
CA VAL A 158 -6.59 -2.71 11.98
C VAL A 158 -7.94 -3.41 11.96
N SER A 159 -8.37 -4.02 13.07
CA SER A 159 -9.67 -4.70 13.13
C SER A 159 -10.87 -3.76 13.08
N THR A 160 -10.68 -2.50 13.47
CA THR A 160 -11.71 -1.45 13.51
C THR A 160 -11.58 -0.45 12.37
N ALA A 161 -10.50 -0.51 11.59
CA ALA A 161 -10.29 0.36 10.45
C ALA A 161 -11.16 -0.04 9.25
N ASP A 162 -11.62 0.96 8.50
CA ASP A 162 -12.21 0.74 7.19
C ASP A 162 -11.11 0.33 6.20
N LEU A 163 -11.28 -0.83 5.60
CA LEU A 163 -10.38 -1.38 4.61
C LEU A 163 -10.97 -1.24 3.21
N VAL A 164 -10.11 -1.02 2.23
CA VAL A 164 -10.47 -0.96 0.81
C VAL A 164 -9.58 -1.90 0.02
N GLN A 165 -10.18 -2.65 -0.89
CA GLN A 165 -9.43 -3.47 -1.84
C GLN A 165 -8.93 -2.58 -2.99
N ARG A 166 -7.65 -2.69 -3.33
CA ARG A 166 -7.07 -2.12 -4.54
C ARG A 166 -6.88 -3.21 -5.58
N ARG A 167 -7.18 -2.88 -6.83
CA ARG A 167 -6.97 -3.78 -7.96
C ARG A 167 -6.15 -3.11 -9.04
N ARG A 168 -5.23 -3.86 -9.63
CA ARG A 168 -4.49 -3.40 -10.80
C ARG A 168 -5.41 -3.44 -12.01
N MET A 169 -5.63 -2.28 -12.61
CA MET A 169 -6.49 -2.10 -13.75
C MET A 169 -5.67 -1.68 -14.97
N ARG A 170 -6.03 -2.21 -16.14
CA ARG A 170 -5.53 -1.74 -17.43
C ARG A 170 -6.34 -0.55 -17.88
N LEU A 171 -5.66 0.55 -18.20
CA LEU A 171 -6.31 1.79 -18.62
C LEU A 171 -6.39 1.90 -20.14
N PHE A 172 -7.54 2.35 -20.62
CA PHE A 172 -7.79 2.63 -22.02
C PHE A 172 -8.42 3.99 -22.20
N ALA A 173 -8.18 4.59 -23.37
CA ALA A 173 -8.96 5.72 -23.88
C ALA A 173 -9.75 5.27 -25.12
N ALA A 174 -11.07 5.32 -25.05
CA ALA A 174 -11.94 5.08 -26.20
C ALA A 174 -12.17 6.42 -26.92
N PRO A 175 -11.61 6.62 -28.14
CA PRO A 175 -11.82 7.83 -28.91
C PRO A 175 -13.22 7.85 -29.52
N THR A 176 -13.85 9.02 -29.51
CA THR A 176 -15.17 9.22 -30.13
C THR A 176 -15.32 10.69 -30.57
N VAL A 177 -16.39 11.00 -31.30
CA VAL A 177 -16.75 12.37 -31.68
C VAL A 177 -17.63 13.02 -30.61
N HIS A 178 -17.64 14.33 -30.53
CA HIS A 178 -18.42 15.09 -29.53
C HIS A 178 -19.89 14.69 -29.49
N ALA A 179 -20.50 14.46 -30.68
CA ALA A 179 -21.91 14.12 -30.79
C ALA A 179 -22.28 12.79 -30.15
N ASP A 180 -21.34 11.83 -30.11
CA ASP A 180 -21.58 10.47 -29.62
C ASP A 180 -21.07 10.24 -28.19
N ALA A 181 -20.28 11.15 -27.63
CA ALA A 181 -19.56 10.97 -26.36
C ALA A 181 -20.49 10.58 -25.20
N GLY A 182 -21.58 11.32 -25.01
CA GLY A 182 -22.51 11.05 -23.91
C GLY A 182 -23.25 9.71 -24.08
N ARG A 183 -23.64 9.35 -25.30
CA ARG A 183 -24.27 8.06 -25.58
C ARG A 183 -23.28 6.92 -25.31
N LEU A 184 -22.09 6.99 -25.87
CA LEU A 184 -21.06 5.95 -25.71
C LEU A 184 -20.66 5.79 -24.23
N GLU A 185 -20.51 6.89 -23.48
CA GLU A 185 -20.21 6.82 -22.05
C GLU A 185 -21.31 6.09 -21.27
N ASN A 186 -22.59 6.39 -21.54
CA ASN A 186 -23.72 5.73 -20.91
C ASN A 186 -23.76 4.22 -21.27
N ASP A 187 -23.55 3.89 -22.54
CA ASP A 187 -23.54 2.50 -23.01
C ASP A 187 -22.42 1.70 -22.33
N LEU A 188 -21.21 2.27 -22.20
CA LEU A 188 -20.09 1.66 -21.51
C LEU A 188 -20.37 1.45 -20.01
N ARG A 189 -20.96 2.43 -19.32
CA ARG A 189 -21.37 2.28 -17.92
C ARG A 189 -22.43 1.21 -17.74
N ALA A 190 -23.38 1.13 -18.65
CA ALA A 190 -24.48 0.13 -18.62
C ALA A 190 -23.96 -1.32 -18.74
N THR A 191 -22.80 -1.53 -19.35
CA THR A 191 -22.15 -2.84 -19.45
C THR A 191 -21.24 -3.18 -18.26
N GLY A 192 -21.19 -2.32 -17.23
CA GLY A 192 -20.35 -2.50 -16.05
C GLY A 192 -18.88 -2.08 -16.25
N THR A 193 -18.57 -1.41 -17.38
CA THR A 193 -17.22 -0.87 -17.60
C THR A 193 -16.96 0.31 -16.66
N VAL A 194 -15.82 0.31 -15.95
CA VAL A 194 -15.43 1.41 -15.08
C VAL A 194 -14.98 2.59 -15.91
N VAL A 195 -15.81 3.64 -15.96
CA VAL A 195 -15.48 4.89 -16.64
C VAL A 195 -14.86 5.86 -15.65
N LEU A 196 -13.59 6.22 -15.87
CA LEU A 196 -12.81 7.12 -15.02
C LEU A 196 -13.10 8.60 -15.31
N GLY A 197 -13.54 8.92 -16.52
CA GLY A 197 -13.85 10.28 -16.94
C GLY A 197 -13.81 10.44 -18.46
N THR A 198 -14.18 11.63 -18.92
CA THR A 198 -14.22 11.96 -20.35
C THR A 198 -13.45 13.26 -20.60
N ASP A 199 -12.43 13.16 -21.44
CA ASP A 199 -11.59 14.29 -21.84
C ASP A 199 -12.08 14.85 -23.17
N TYR A 200 -12.52 16.10 -23.17
CA TYR A 200 -13.01 16.81 -24.36
C TYR A 200 -11.87 17.60 -25.00
N GLY A 201 -11.32 17.09 -26.10
CA GLY A 201 -10.35 17.79 -26.92
C GLY A 201 -11.02 18.69 -27.98
N ALA A 202 -10.23 19.47 -28.70
CA ALA A 202 -10.77 20.35 -29.77
C ALA A 202 -11.32 19.56 -30.97
N ALA A 203 -10.71 18.41 -31.29
CA ALA A 203 -11.07 17.59 -32.47
C ALA A 203 -11.72 16.25 -32.09
N ASP A 204 -11.40 15.70 -30.94
CA ASP A 204 -11.87 14.40 -30.50
C ASP A 204 -12.24 14.41 -29.00
N VAL A 205 -12.99 13.40 -28.60
CA VAL A 205 -13.30 13.11 -27.20
C VAL A 205 -12.70 11.77 -26.85
N ARG A 206 -12.15 11.63 -25.64
CA ARG A 206 -11.56 10.39 -25.12
C ARG A 206 -12.21 10.00 -23.82
N ILE A 207 -12.92 8.88 -23.83
CA ILE A 207 -13.51 8.30 -22.63
C ILE A 207 -12.46 7.41 -22.00
N ARG A 208 -11.99 7.77 -20.79
CA ARG A 208 -11.00 6.98 -20.02
C ARG A 208 -11.69 5.87 -19.26
N LEU A 209 -11.13 4.68 -19.35
CA LEU A 209 -11.70 3.44 -18.85
C LEU A 209 -10.66 2.64 -18.07
N ALA A 210 -11.10 1.91 -17.07
CA ALA A 210 -10.30 0.94 -16.37
C ALA A 210 -10.93 -0.45 -16.48
N LEU A 211 -10.12 -1.44 -16.85
CA LEU A 211 -10.52 -2.83 -17.02
C LEU A 211 -9.64 -3.72 -16.15
N GLU A 212 -10.15 -4.86 -15.71
CA GLU A 212 -9.29 -5.89 -15.12
C GLU A 212 -8.18 -6.25 -16.09
N ASP A 213 -6.94 -6.30 -15.58
CA ASP A 213 -5.75 -6.58 -16.38
C ASP A 213 -5.64 -8.08 -16.71
N THR A 214 -6.64 -8.59 -17.45
CA THR A 214 -6.68 -9.95 -17.95
C THR A 214 -6.96 -9.98 -19.45
N PRO A 215 -6.31 -10.87 -20.22
CA PRO A 215 -6.49 -10.93 -21.69
C PRO A 215 -7.95 -11.07 -22.10
N ASP A 216 -8.70 -11.95 -21.44
CA ASP A 216 -10.10 -12.24 -21.79
C ASP A 216 -11.02 -11.02 -21.60
N VAL A 217 -10.79 -10.23 -20.53
CA VAL A 217 -11.58 -9.01 -20.28
C VAL A 217 -11.25 -7.94 -21.33
N ILE A 218 -9.96 -7.80 -21.66
CA ILE A 218 -9.50 -6.82 -22.62
C ILE A 218 -10.05 -7.12 -24.03
N GLU A 219 -9.99 -8.37 -24.48
CA GLU A 219 -10.50 -8.75 -25.80
C GLU A 219 -12.01 -8.58 -25.88
N ARG A 220 -12.77 -9.04 -24.89
CA ARG A 220 -14.22 -8.80 -24.82
C ARG A 220 -14.58 -7.32 -24.88
N PHE A 221 -13.83 -6.49 -24.18
CA PHE A 221 -14.03 -5.04 -24.22
C PHE A 221 -13.79 -4.47 -25.62
N LYS A 222 -12.73 -4.88 -26.33
CA LYS A 222 -12.44 -4.42 -27.69
C LYS A 222 -13.58 -4.78 -28.65
N GLU A 223 -14.08 -6.02 -28.60
CA GLU A 223 -15.22 -6.48 -29.40
C GLU A 223 -16.48 -5.67 -29.09
N GLN A 224 -16.76 -5.46 -27.80
CA GLN A 224 -17.90 -4.67 -27.35
C GLN A 224 -17.81 -3.21 -27.82
N LEU A 225 -16.65 -2.56 -27.66
CA LEU A 225 -16.44 -1.18 -28.13
C LEU A 225 -16.64 -1.08 -29.65
N ALA A 226 -16.11 -2.03 -30.42
CA ALA A 226 -16.30 -2.07 -31.86
C ALA A 226 -17.81 -2.18 -32.24
N ALA A 227 -18.57 -2.99 -31.50
CA ALA A 227 -20.02 -3.09 -31.70
C ALA A 227 -20.76 -1.78 -31.36
N LEU A 228 -20.44 -1.14 -30.24
CA LEU A 228 -21.05 0.11 -29.79
C LEU A 228 -20.72 1.30 -30.71
N THR A 229 -19.57 1.28 -31.34
CA THR A 229 -19.09 2.34 -32.24
C THR A 229 -19.28 2.02 -33.73
N SER A 230 -19.94 0.90 -34.06
CA SER A 230 -20.11 0.43 -35.45
C SER A 230 -18.78 0.30 -36.21
N GLY A 231 -17.76 -0.26 -35.54
CA GLY A 231 -16.42 -0.43 -36.10
C GLY A 231 -15.55 0.84 -36.03
N GLY A 232 -15.83 1.71 -35.08
CA GLY A 232 -15.04 2.92 -34.82
C GLY A 232 -13.58 2.62 -34.43
N PRO A 233 -12.81 3.68 -34.10
CA PRO A 233 -11.40 3.54 -33.76
C PRO A 233 -11.16 2.59 -32.57
N ALA A 234 -10.08 1.80 -32.64
CA ALA A 234 -9.66 0.95 -31.54
C ALA A 234 -9.30 1.79 -30.29
N PRO A 235 -9.51 1.27 -29.07
CA PRO A 235 -9.12 1.96 -27.86
C PRO A 235 -7.60 2.07 -27.77
N LEU A 236 -7.12 3.22 -27.25
CA LEU A 236 -5.70 3.44 -26.96
C LEU A 236 -5.38 2.91 -25.58
N GLU A 237 -4.37 2.08 -25.46
CA GLU A 237 -3.87 1.61 -24.17
C GLU A 237 -3.04 2.72 -23.50
N LEU A 238 -3.32 3.02 -22.22
CA LEU A 238 -2.68 4.07 -21.43
C LEU A 238 -1.73 3.53 -20.35
N GLY A 239 -1.66 2.21 -20.18
CA GLY A 239 -0.86 1.56 -19.14
C GLY A 239 -1.71 0.91 -18.05
N THR A 240 -1.17 0.83 -16.83
CA THR A 240 -1.86 0.22 -15.67
C THR A 240 -1.84 1.15 -14.48
N GLU A 241 -2.91 1.13 -13.68
CA GLU A 241 -3.00 1.83 -12.39
C GLU A 241 -3.65 0.94 -11.33
N TRP A 242 -3.37 1.27 -10.05
CA TRP A 242 -4.07 0.68 -8.92
C TRP A 242 -5.29 1.51 -8.58
N VAL A 243 -6.46 0.89 -8.62
CA VAL A 243 -7.76 1.55 -8.41
C VAL A 243 -8.42 0.97 -7.15
N ASP A 244 -8.95 1.85 -6.30
CA ASP A 244 -9.75 1.46 -5.15
C ASP A 244 -11.11 0.94 -5.62
N LEU A 245 -11.47 -0.25 -5.12
CA LEU A 245 -12.79 -0.82 -5.36
C LEU A 245 -13.66 -0.52 -4.14
N GLY A 246 -14.65 0.35 -4.32
CA GLY A 246 -15.64 0.71 -3.32
C GLY A 246 -16.87 -0.19 -3.35
#